data_62715ef66d3fb23eca44b56a4e39a23d
#
_entry.id   62715ef66d3fb23eca44b56a4e39a23d
#
_cell.length_a   1.000
_cell.length_b   1.000
_cell.length_c   1.000
_cell.angle_alpha   90.00
_cell.angle_beta   90.00
_cell.angle_gamma   90.00
#
_symmetry.space_group_name_H-M   'P 1'
#
loop_
_entity.id
_entity.type
_entity.pdbx_description
1 polymer ?
#
loop_
_entity_poly.entity_id
_entity_poly.type
_entity_poly.pdbx_seq_one_letter_code
_entity_poly.pdbx_strand_id
1 'polypeptide(L)'
;MKYGRIDLTKTNYKLDDNASILINPNMEALNIIYTDYCRYKRFSSVEPLFNYEILNSDVIGYFDNSDLVAFSIISHLDEISVRGIQFAWNYKNPSLQLGWKANFHECAWYKALGYKYYYLGGHHPYKENISGYEILGPI
;
A
#
# COMPACT_ATOMS: atom_id res chain seq x y z
N MET A 1 -4.81 12.18 -18.04
CA MET A 1 -4.39 11.99 -16.65
C MET A 1 -3.06 11.24 -16.62
N LYS A 2 -2.16 11.68 -15.77
CA LYS A 2 -0.89 10.99 -15.57
C LYS A 2 -1.01 10.02 -14.41
N TYR A 3 -0.29 8.91 -14.49
CA TYR A 3 -0.23 7.93 -13.42
C TYR A 3 1.22 7.56 -13.13
N GLY A 4 1.46 6.91 -12.00
CA GLY A 4 2.79 6.59 -11.54
C GLY A 4 3.02 5.12 -11.32
N ARG A 5 4.25 4.70 -11.53
CA ARG A 5 4.73 3.38 -11.14
C ARG A 5 6.16 3.47 -10.64
N ILE A 6 6.56 2.46 -9.89
CA ILE A 6 7.93 2.32 -9.43
C ILE A 6 8.61 1.21 -10.22
N ASP A 7 9.77 1.50 -10.80
CA ASP A 7 10.65 0.45 -11.33
C ASP A 7 11.41 -0.14 -10.15
N LEU A 8 10.99 -1.31 -9.71
CA LEU A 8 11.54 -1.96 -8.51
C LEU A 8 13.02 -2.33 -8.67
N THR A 9 13.50 -2.50 -9.91
CA THR A 9 14.92 -2.79 -10.15
C THR A 9 15.82 -1.63 -9.76
N LYS A 10 15.27 -0.42 -9.65
CA LYS A 10 15.99 0.79 -9.27
C LYS A 10 15.84 1.15 -7.79
N THR A 11 15.23 0.27 -7.02
CA THR A 11 15.00 0.49 -5.59
C THR A 11 15.99 -0.33 -4.76
N ASN A 12 16.24 0.13 -3.54
CA ASN A 12 17.08 -0.58 -2.58
C ASN A 12 16.55 -0.41 -1.17
N TYR A 13 15.24 -0.46 -1.02
CA TYR A 13 14.60 -0.34 0.28
C TYR A 13 14.69 -1.66 1.05
N LYS A 14 14.53 -1.57 2.36
CA LYS A 14 14.57 -2.72 3.27
C LYS A 14 13.19 -3.12 3.71
N LEU A 15 13.03 -4.40 4.03
CA LEU A 15 11.81 -4.93 4.64
C LEU A 15 11.61 -4.30 6.03
N ASP A 16 10.35 -4.09 6.39
CA ASP A 16 9.95 -3.64 7.71
C ASP A 16 9.66 -4.86 8.58
N ASP A 17 10.33 -4.98 9.72
CA ASP A 17 10.14 -6.12 10.64
C ASP A 17 8.74 -6.16 11.23
N ASN A 18 8.02 -5.05 11.22
CA ASN A 18 6.67 -4.94 11.77
C ASN A 18 5.58 -5.13 10.71
N ALA A 19 5.93 -5.58 9.52
CA ALA A 19 4.98 -5.86 8.45
C ALA A 19 4.80 -7.38 8.28
N SER A 20 3.59 -7.79 7.95
CA SER A 20 3.25 -9.20 7.71
C SER A 20 2.18 -9.35 6.65
N ILE A 21 2.27 -10.40 5.85
CA ILE A 21 1.16 -10.81 5.00
C ILE A 21 0.05 -11.34 5.91
N LEU A 22 -1.16 -10.82 5.74
CA LEU A 22 -2.33 -11.26 6.51
C LEU A 22 -3.07 -12.34 5.73
N ILE A 23 -3.16 -13.53 6.31
CA ILE A 23 -3.91 -14.65 5.77
C ILE A 23 -5.28 -14.65 6.44
N ASN A 24 -6.36 -14.65 5.65
CA ASN A 24 -7.74 -14.56 6.17
C ASN A 24 -7.90 -13.37 7.15
N PRO A 25 -7.61 -12.13 6.71
CA PRO A 25 -7.65 -10.99 7.61
C PRO A 25 -9.03 -10.77 8.20
N ASN A 26 -9.06 -10.25 9.43
CA ASN A 26 -10.31 -9.85 10.07
C ASN A 26 -10.85 -8.59 9.38
N MET A 27 -11.91 -8.74 8.59
CA MET A 27 -12.49 -7.63 7.81
C MET A 27 -13.00 -6.50 8.69
N GLU A 28 -13.53 -6.82 9.88
CA GLU A 28 -13.99 -5.81 10.81
C GLU A 28 -12.83 -4.92 11.27
N ALA A 29 -11.69 -5.52 11.61
CA ALA A 29 -10.50 -4.77 12.01
C ALA A 29 -9.98 -3.87 10.87
N LEU A 30 -9.97 -4.37 9.63
CA LEU A 30 -9.56 -3.57 8.48
C LEU A 30 -10.53 -2.40 8.24
N ASN A 31 -11.83 -2.65 8.35
CA ASN A 31 -12.84 -1.60 8.15
C ASN A 31 -12.76 -0.50 9.21
N ILE A 32 -12.43 -0.83 10.45
CA ILE A 32 -12.22 0.18 11.50
C ILE A 32 -11.07 1.11 11.11
N ILE A 33 -9.94 0.56 10.70
CA ILE A 33 -8.78 1.34 10.27
C ILE A 33 -9.12 2.19 9.05
N TYR A 34 -9.79 1.60 8.07
CA TYR A 34 -10.17 2.29 6.85
C TYR A 34 -11.13 3.45 7.13
N THR A 35 -12.11 3.25 8.00
CA THR A 35 -13.06 4.29 8.39
C THR A 35 -12.35 5.44 9.08
N ASP A 36 -11.44 5.16 10.02
CA ASP A 36 -10.65 6.18 10.70
C ASP A 36 -9.80 6.98 9.71
N TYR A 37 -9.17 6.29 8.77
CA TYR A 37 -8.38 6.92 7.73
C TYR A 37 -9.21 7.86 6.86
N CYS A 38 -10.38 7.42 6.40
CA CYS A 38 -11.27 8.23 5.58
C CYS A 38 -11.78 9.46 6.32
N ARG A 39 -12.09 9.32 7.60
CA ARG A 39 -12.50 10.46 8.44
C ARG A 39 -11.40 11.48 8.58
N TYR A 40 -10.19 11.03 8.84
CA TYR A 40 -9.05 11.94 8.96
C TYR A 40 -8.78 12.67 7.65
N LYS A 41 -8.82 11.98 6.53
CA LYS A 41 -8.61 12.57 5.20
C LYS A 41 -9.81 13.40 4.74
N ARG A 42 -10.92 13.36 5.45
CA ARG A 42 -12.16 14.11 5.14
C ARG A 42 -12.70 13.76 3.76
N PHE A 43 -12.65 12.49 3.40
CA PHE A 43 -13.23 12.03 2.15
C PHE A 43 -14.75 12.19 2.19
N SER A 44 -15.34 12.65 1.09
CA SER A 44 -16.78 12.89 0.98
C SER A 44 -17.61 11.60 0.98
N SER A 45 -17.00 10.49 0.59
CA SER A 45 -17.66 9.19 0.60
C SER A 45 -16.70 8.13 1.15
N VAL A 46 -17.26 7.20 1.92
CA VAL A 46 -16.53 6.07 2.46
C VAL A 46 -17.24 4.82 1.97
N GLU A 47 -16.57 4.04 1.14
CA GLU A 47 -17.09 2.77 0.66
C GLU A 47 -16.50 1.63 1.48
N PRO A 48 -17.33 0.67 1.93
CA PRO A 48 -16.80 -0.49 2.64
C PRO A 48 -15.84 -1.29 1.76
N LEU A 49 -14.84 -1.90 2.38
CA LEU A 49 -13.98 -2.84 1.70
C LEU A 49 -14.76 -4.11 1.38
N PHE A 50 -14.65 -4.57 0.13
CA PHE A 50 -15.35 -5.78 -0.30
C PHE A 50 -14.43 -6.99 -0.22
N ASN A 51 -15.00 -8.11 0.22
CA ASN A 51 -14.23 -9.35 0.35
C ASN A 51 -13.59 -9.81 -0.97
N TYR A 52 -14.27 -9.60 -2.11
CA TYR A 52 -13.72 -10.04 -3.38
C TYR A 52 -12.47 -9.27 -3.79
N GLU A 53 -12.29 -8.03 -3.35
CA GLU A 53 -11.09 -7.24 -3.62
C GLU A 53 -9.88 -7.85 -2.91
N ILE A 54 -10.10 -8.52 -1.80
CA ILE A 54 -9.06 -9.14 -0.98
C ILE A 54 -8.74 -10.56 -1.45
N LEU A 55 -9.73 -11.30 -1.99
CA LEU A 55 -9.57 -12.70 -2.37
C LEU A 55 -8.45 -12.96 -3.37
N ASN A 56 -8.23 -12.03 -4.29
CA ASN A 56 -7.20 -12.14 -5.33
C ASN A 56 -6.06 -11.15 -5.13
N SER A 57 -5.90 -10.64 -3.92
CA SER A 57 -4.91 -9.63 -3.59
C SER A 57 -4.15 -10.03 -2.35
N ASP A 58 -2.94 -9.49 -2.22
CA ASP A 58 -2.20 -9.58 -0.97
C ASP A 58 -2.71 -8.49 -0.03
N VAL A 59 -2.86 -8.84 1.25
CA VAL A 59 -3.12 -7.88 2.31
C VAL A 59 -1.90 -7.86 3.21
N ILE A 60 -1.25 -6.71 3.31
CA ILE A 60 -0.07 -6.54 4.16
C ILE A 60 -0.46 -5.70 5.36
N GLY A 61 -0.29 -6.24 6.56
CA GLY A 61 -0.56 -5.53 7.80
C GLY A 61 0.72 -4.93 8.38
N TYR A 62 0.57 -3.77 8.99
CA TYR A 62 1.66 -3.07 9.68
C TYR A 62 1.28 -2.90 11.14
N PHE A 63 2.23 -3.24 12.03
CA PHE A 63 1.97 -3.33 13.46
C PHE A 63 2.81 -2.32 14.24
N ASP A 64 2.23 -1.80 15.31
CA ASP A 64 2.93 -1.05 16.35
C ASP A 64 2.82 -1.90 17.62
N ASN A 65 3.94 -2.51 18.02
CA ASN A 65 3.97 -3.59 19.01
C ASN A 65 3.09 -4.75 18.50
N SER A 66 2.00 -5.07 19.17
CA SER A 66 1.07 -6.13 18.74
C SER A 66 -0.21 -5.60 18.10
N ASP A 67 -0.33 -4.28 17.95
CA ASP A 67 -1.52 -3.64 17.40
C ASP A 67 -1.40 -3.45 15.91
N LEU A 68 -2.42 -3.89 15.16
CA LEU A 68 -2.52 -3.60 13.73
C LEU A 68 -2.90 -2.13 13.57
N VAL A 69 -2.04 -1.34 12.91
CA VAL A 69 -2.24 0.11 12.78
C VAL A 69 -2.38 0.58 11.34
N ALA A 70 -2.09 -0.27 10.37
CA ALA A 70 -2.24 0.06 8.96
C ALA A 70 -2.30 -1.22 8.13
N PHE A 71 -2.81 -1.10 6.91
CA PHE A 71 -2.78 -2.20 5.96
C PHE A 71 -2.72 -1.67 4.52
N SER A 72 -2.21 -2.52 3.63
CA SER A 72 -2.25 -2.31 2.18
C SER A 72 -2.93 -3.47 1.51
N ILE A 73 -3.68 -3.19 0.45
CA ILE A 73 -4.23 -4.21 -0.45
C ILE A 73 -3.50 -4.07 -1.78
N ILE A 74 -2.84 -5.14 -2.22
CA ILE A 74 -2.00 -5.14 -3.41
C ILE A 74 -2.51 -6.21 -4.39
N SER A 75 -2.83 -5.79 -5.60
CA SER A 75 -3.32 -6.67 -6.66
C SER A 75 -2.16 -7.09 -7.57
N HIS A 76 -2.19 -8.33 -8.02
CA HIS A 76 -1.25 -8.83 -9.02
C HIS A 76 -1.82 -8.55 -10.41
N LEU A 77 -1.15 -7.71 -11.20
CA LEU A 77 -1.60 -7.37 -12.55
C LEU A 77 -1.16 -8.43 -13.57
N ASP A 78 0.09 -8.87 -13.46
CA ASP A 78 0.68 -9.92 -14.30
C ASP A 78 1.89 -10.49 -13.58
N GLU A 79 2.73 -11.25 -14.30
CA GLU A 79 3.89 -11.94 -13.70
C GLU A 79 4.97 -11.00 -13.20
N ILE A 80 5.00 -9.75 -13.67
CA ILE A 80 6.06 -8.79 -13.33
C ILE A 80 5.53 -7.50 -12.68
N SER A 81 4.22 -7.35 -12.54
CA SER A 81 3.62 -6.08 -12.08
C SER A 81 2.60 -6.30 -10.99
N VAL A 82 2.64 -5.42 -9.98
CA VAL A 82 1.64 -5.33 -8.92
C VAL A 82 1.10 -3.91 -8.87
N ARG A 83 -0.09 -3.75 -8.27
CA ARG A 83 -0.74 -2.45 -8.13
C ARG A 83 -1.30 -2.27 -6.73
N GLY A 84 -1.03 -1.12 -6.12
CA GLY A 84 -1.65 -0.73 -4.87
C GLY A 84 -3.12 -0.38 -5.10
N ILE A 85 -4.01 -1.10 -4.42
CA ILE A 85 -5.46 -0.87 -4.47
C ILE A 85 -5.88 0.10 -3.39
N GLN A 86 -5.43 -0.14 -2.15
CA GLN A 86 -5.80 0.66 -1.00
C GLN A 86 -4.70 0.59 0.05
N PHE A 87 -4.44 1.72 0.68
CA PHE A 87 -3.67 1.82 1.91
C PHE A 87 -4.47 2.63 2.90
N ALA A 88 -4.46 2.22 4.17
CA ALA A 88 -5.13 2.95 5.24
C ALA A 88 -4.37 2.80 6.55
N TRP A 89 -4.49 3.79 7.43
CA TRP A 89 -3.83 3.84 8.73
C TRP A 89 -4.72 4.52 9.77
N ASN A 90 -4.44 4.30 11.04
CA ASN A 90 -5.36 4.73 12.10
C ASN A 90 -4.97 6.04 12.81
N TYR A 91 -3.98 6.74 12.43
CA TYR A 91 -3.59 8.05 12.97
C TYR A 91 -3.30 8.16 14.46
N LYS A 92 -3.18 7.05 15.17
CA LYS A 92 -2.87 7.11 16.60
C LYS A 92 -1.46 7.59 16.88
N ASN A 93 -0.55 7.33 15.96
CA ASN A 93 0.86 7.71 16.12
C ASN A 93 1.46 8.18 14.79
N PRO A 94 1.27 9.48 14.43
CA PRO A 94 1.79 10.01 13.15
C PRO A 94 3.31 9.92 13.01
N SER A 95 4.05 9.85 14.14
CA SER A 95 5.51 9.75 14.09
C SER A 95 6.01 8.46 13.47
N LEU A 96 5.16 7.44 13.36
CA LEU A 96 5.52 6.18 12.70
C LEU A 96 5.71 6.33 11.18
N GLN A 97 5.17 7.37 10.56
CA GLN A 97 5.26 7.60 9.12
C GLN A 97 4.86 6.37 8.30
N LEU A 98 3.71 5.80 8.64
CA LEU A 98 3.25 4.52 8.11
C LEU A 98 3.15 4.50 6.58
N GLY A 99 2.78 5.62 5.96
CA GLY A 99 2.68 5.70 4.50
C GLY A 99 4.02 5.42 3.80
N TRP A 100 5.10 6.04 4.29
CA TRP A 100 6.43 5.80 3.73
C TRP A 100 6.95 4.41 4.07
N LYS A 101 6.77 3.97 5.32
CA LYS A 101 7.21 2.62 5.73
C LYS A 101 6.54 1.54 4.91
N ALA A 102 5.22 1.67 4.69
CA ALA A 102 4.47 0.71 3.89
C ALA A 102 4.98 0.67 2.46
N ASN A 103 5.16 1.82 1.84
CA ASN A 103 5.65 1.89 0.47
C ASN A 103 7.03 1.24 0.34
N PHE A 104 7.95 1.57 1.23
CA PHE A 104 9.32 1.04 1.17
C PHE A 104 9.34 -0.47 1.41
N HIS A 105 8.56 -0.96 2.37
CA HIS A 105 8.44 -2.39 2.62
C HIS A 105 7.88 -3.12 1.39
N GLU A 106 6.82 -2.59 0.79
CA GLU A 106 6.18 -3.20 -0.38
C GLU A 106 7.14 -3.25 -1.57
N CYS A 107 7.91 -2.18 -1.79
CA CYS A 107 8.94 -2.19 -2.81
C CYS A 107 9.96 -3.30 -2.56
N ALA A 108 10.46 -3.44 -1.35
CA ALA A 108 11.43 -4.47 -1.00
C ALA A 108 10.84 -5.88 -1.13
N TRP A 109 9.60 -6.06 -0.66
CA TRP A 109 8.90 -7.35 -0.70
C TRP A 109 8.69 -7.84 -2.12
N TYR A 110 8.10 -7.01 -2.97
CA TYR A 110 7.78 -7.41 -4.34
C TYR A 110 9.03 -7.51 -5.22
N LYS A 111 10.03 -6.68 -4.97
CA LYS A 111 11.33 -6.83 -5.64
C LYS A 111 11.96 -8.20 -5.32
N ALA A 112 11.94 -8.60 -4.05
CA ALA A 112 12.47 -9.89 -3.62
C ALA A 112 11.72 -11.07 -4.24
N LEU A 113 10.43 -10.91 -4.52
CA LEU A 113 9.62 -11.93 -5.20
C LEU A 113 9.82 -11.96 -6.72
N GLY A 114 10.60 -11.03 -7.28
CA GLY A 114 10.88 -10.99 -8.70
C GLY A 114 10.01 -10.06 -9.52
N TYR A 115 9.14 -9.28 -8.87
CA TYR A 115 8.33 -8.29 -9.57
C TYR A 115 9.21 -7.11 -10.01
N LYS A 116 8.83 -6.49 -11.13
CA LYS A 116 9.59 -5.41 -11.74
C LYS A 116 8.94 -4.05 -11.55
N TYR A 117 7.61 -4.00 -11.54
CA TYR A 117 6.86 -2.74 -11.45
C TYR A 117 5.82 -2.77 -10.34
N TYR A 118 5.69 -1.63 -9.66
CA TYR A 118 4.66 -1.39 -8.66
C TYR A 118 3.89 -0.13 -9.06
N TYR A 119 2.64 -0.30 -9.50
CA TYR A 119 1.78 0.80 -9.94
C TYR A 119 1.09 1.45 -8.74
N LEU A 120 1.13 2.78 -8.68
CA LEU A 120 0.64 3.57 -7.54
C LEU A 120 -0.61 4.40 -7.84
N GLY A 121 -1.23 4.22 -9.01
CA GLY A 121 -2.39 5.02 -9.39
C GLY A 121 -2.02 6.42 -9.88
N GLY A 122 -2.86 7.41 -9.61
CA GLY A 122 -2.67 8.77 -10.09
C GLY A 122 -1.36 9.40 -9.62
N HIS A 123 -0.76 10.21 -10.49
CA HIS A 123 0.47 10.91 -10.14
C HIS A 123 0.20 12.03 -9.14
N HIS A 124 1.04 12.10 -8.10
CA HIS A 124 1.11 13.21 -7.15
C HIS A 124 2.58 13.59 -6.94
N PRO A 125 2.91 14.89 -6.84
CA PRO A 125 4.32 15.32 -6.78
C PRO A 125 5.16 14.70 -5.66
N TYR A 126 4.56 14.41 -4.49
CA TYR A 126 5.31 13.82 -3.39
C TYR A 126 5.88 12.43 -3.73
N LYS A 127 5.28 11.73 -4.69
CA LYS A 127 5.73 10.40 -5.11
C LYS A 127 7.07 10.44 -5.85
N GLU A 128 7.44 11.60 -6.40
CA GLU A 128 8.71 11.76 -7.10
C GLU A 128 9.92 11.55 -6.20
N ASN A 129 9.74 11.58 -4.88
CA ASN A 129 10.79 11.28 -3.91
C ASN A 129 11.07 9.78 -3.75
N ILE A 130 10.25 8.92 -4.36
CA ILE A 130 10.44 7.48 -4.31
C ILE A 130 11.47 7.07 -5.36
N SER A 131 12.49 6.29 -4.96
CA SER A 131 13.48 5.78 -5.92
C SER A 131 12.78 4.95 -7.00
N GLY A 132 13.18 5.11 -8.23
CA GLY A 132 12.62 4.34 -9.35
C GLY A 132 11.26 4.80 -9.83
N TYR A 133 10.71 5.88 -9.26
CA TYR A 133 9.40 6.37 -9.66
C TYR A 133 9.41 6.89 -11.09
N GLU A 134 8.40 6.49 -11.86
CA GLU A 134 8.20 6.91 -13.25
C GLU A 134 6.81 7.49 -13.43
N ILE A 135 6.72 8.59 -14.15
CA ILE A 135 5.45 9.22 -14.51
C ILE A 135 5.08 8.74 -15.90
N LEU A 136 3.89 8.14 -16.02
CA LEU A 136 3.37 7.58 -17.25
C LEU A 136 2.11 8.32 -17.67
N GLY A 137 1.81 8.28 -18.95
CA GLY A 137 0.64 8.93 -19.52
C GLY A 137 1.04 10.11 -20.39
N PRO A 138 0.00 10.86 -20.87
CA PRO A 138 -1.42 10.68 -20.61
C PRO A 138 -1.98 9.44 -21.31
N ILE A 139 -3.01 8.91 -20.70
CA ILE A 139 -3.73 7.78 -21.27
C ILE A 139 -4.82 8.29 -22.18
#